data_dde3255f3db69c7e641c5b08bc05ce01
#
_entry.id   dde3255f3db69c7e641c5b08bc05ce01
#
_cell.length_a   1.000
_cell.length_b   1.000
_cell.length_c   1.000
_cell.angle_alpha   90.00
_cell.angle_beta   90.00
_cell.angle_gamma   90.00
#
_symmetry.space_group_name_H-M   'P 1'
#
loop_
_entity.id
_entity.type
_entity.pdbx_description
1 polymer ?
#
loop_
_entity_poly.entity_id
_entity_poly.type
_entity_poly.pdbx_seq_one_letter_code
_entity_poly.pdbx_strand_id
1 'polypeptide(L)'
;THSYSSAASDVYKRQDSFKAGGSFFRDGEYIPLFKVVPIYPRRAQERGTMGYALVEFTITDTGSVEDAKAIEGYCSNSDPNDPNTEFRPCTMFNSASARAALKLKYKPKIVDGKAVPVEGVLHRFTYVLDDA
;
A
#
# COMPACT_ATOMS: atom_id res chain seq x y z
N THR A 1 19.60 0.55 10.26
CA THR A 1 18.94 1.31 10.75
C THR A 1 17.74 1.78 10.06
N HIS A 2 16.99 0.94 9.49
CA HIS A 2 15.78 1.36 8.95
C HIS A 2 14.85 0.21 8.95
N SER A 3 13.65 0.49 9.00
CA SER A 3 12.70 -0.55 8.89
C SER A 3 11.58 0.06 8.16
N TYR A 4 10.62 -0.80 7.79
CA TYR A 4 9.63 -0.29 7.09
C TYR A 4 8.50 -1.17 7.31
N SER A 5 7.33 -0.84 6.91
CA SER A 5 6.24 -1.70 7.06
C SER A 5 5.19 -1.37 6.08
N SER A 6 4.36 -2.30 5.83
CA SER A 6 3.22 -2.02 5.03
C SER A 6 2.08 -2.20 5.96
N ALA A 7 1.23 -1.29 6.01
CA ALA A 7 0.20 -1.35 6.93
C ALA A 7 -1.05 -1.06 6.29
N ALA A 8 -1.71 -2.02 5.87
CA ALA A 8 -2.90 -1.79 5.21
C ALA A 8 -3.93 -1.27 6.11
N SER A 9 -4.06 -1.81 7.22
CA SER A 9 -5.19 -1.45 7.96
C SER A 9 -5.29 -0.06 8.49
N ASP A 10 -4.24 0.46 8.80
CA ASP A 10 -4.32 1.73 9.35
C ASP A 10 -4.84 2.73 8.47
N VAL A 11 -4.70 2.55 7.28
CA VAL A 11 -4.98 3.52 6.41
C VAL A 11 -6.37 3.63 6.18
N TYR A 12 -7.02 2.55 6.30
CA TYR A 12 -8.26 2.46 6.05
C TYR A 12 -9.17 3.36 6.61
N LYS A 13 -9.02 3.71 7.78
CA LYS A 13 -9.89 4.51 8.31
C LYS A 13 -10.02 5.80 7.62
N ARG A 14 -8.98 6.27 7.14
CA ARG A 14 -9.06 7.48 6.48
C ARG A 14 -9.63 7.33 5.17
N GLN A 15 -9.37 6.28 4.60
CA GLN A 15 -9.83 6.13 3.32
C GLN A 15 -11.26 5.96 3.26
N ASP A 16 -11.84 5.50 4.28
CA ASP A 16 -13.22 5.34 4.21
C ASP A 16 -13.86 6.60 3.86
N SER A 17 -13.28 7.61 4.19
CA SER A 17 -13.94 8.79 3.93
C SER A 17 -14.07 9.10 2.52
N PHE A 18 -13.23 8.48 1.74
CA PHE A 18 -13.39 8.93 0.46
C PHE A 18 -14.00 8.02 -0.36
N LYS A 19 -14.41 7.07 0.12
CA LYS A 19 -14.92 6.25 -0.67
C LYS A 19 -16.02 6.71 -1.24
N ALA A 20 -16.08 7.68 -1.29
CA ALA A 20 -17.03 8.21 -1.95
C ALA A 20 -17.25 7.53 -3.14
N GLY A 21 -16.36 7.08 -3.68
CA GLY A 21 -16.51 6.57 -4.91
C GLY A 21 -17.33 5.46 -4.77
N GLY A 22 -17.43 5.04 -3.75
CA GLY A 22 -18.21 4.02 -3.61
C GLY A 22 -17.89 2.72 -4.01
N SER A 23 -17.26 2.54 -4.95
CA SER A 23 -17.11 1.25 -5.34
C SER A 23 -15.95 0.68 -4.79
N PHE A 24 -15.43 1.18 -3.87
CA PHE A 24 -14.29 0.71 -3.48
C PHE A 24 -14.23 -0.28 -2.54
N PHE A 25 -13.22 -0.96 -2.38
CA PHE A 25 -12.95 -1.94 -1.44
C PHE A 25 -12.22 -1.31 -0.34
N ARG A 26 -12.59 -1.53 0.84
CA ARG A 26 -11.87 -1.12 1.93
C ARG A 26 -10.90 -2.11 2.14
N ASP A 27 -9.78 -1.83 2.62
CA ASP A 27 -8.81 -2.73 2.78
C ASP A 27 -9.16 -3.75 3.69
N GLY A 28 -9.90 -3.64 4.59
CA GLY A 28 -10.17 -4.74 5.42
C GLY A 28 -10.79 -5.93 4.74
N GLU A 29 -11.31 -5.70 3.57
CA GLU A 29 -11.95 -6.77 2.89
C GLU A 29 -11.00 -7.66 2.16
N TYR A 30 -9.82 -7.19 1.85
CA TYR A 30 -8.89 -7.98 1.12
C TYR A 30 -7.57 -7.96 1.87
N ILE A 31 -7.32 -9.00 2.63
CA ILE A 31 -6.12 -9.10 3.43
C ILE A 31 -5.14 -10.04 2.76
N PRO A 32 -3.92 -9.61 2.53
CA PRO A 32 -2.94 -10.47 1.90
C PRO A 32 -2.66 -11.70 2.74
N LEU A 33 -2.33 -12.80 2.08
CA LEU A 33 -2.02 -14.02 2.80
C LEU A 33 -0.72 -13.92 3.59
N PHE A 34 0.17 -13.02 3.19
CA PHE A 34 1.40 -12.82 3.94
C PHE A 34 1.84 -11.38 3.73
N LYS A 35 2.72 -10.92 4.58
CA LYS A 35 3.18 -9.56 4.51
C LYS A 35 4.29 -9.42 3.51
N VAL A 36 4.28 -8.38 2.72
CA VAL A 36 5.34 -8.08 1.78
C VAL A 36 5.94 -6.76 2.18
N VAL A 37 7.26 -6.77 2.27
CA VAL A 37 7.94 -5.61 2.69
C VAL A 37 8.55 -4.97 1.48
N PRO A 38 8.27 -3.74 1.15
CA PRO A 38 8.87 -3.10 -0.01
C PRO A 38 10.33 -2.77 0.24
N ILE A 39 11.09 -2.63 -0.84
CA ILE A 39 12.48 -2.25 -0.73
C ILE A 39 12.55 -0.75 -0.53
N TYR A 40 13.17 -0.31 0.53
CA TYR A 40 13.27 1.11 0.83
C TYR A 40 14.15 1.77 -0.23
N PRO A 41 13.69 2.82 -0.91
CA PRO A 41 14.50 3.45 -1.94
C PRO A 41 15.77 4.04 -1.33
N ARG A 42 16.92 3.78 -1.97
CA ARG A 42 18.16 4.21 -1.44
C ARG A 42 18.25 5.71 -1.21
N ARG A 43 17.81 6.49 -2.16
CA ARG A 43 17.84 7.90 -2.02
C ARG A 43 17.02 8.39 -0.84
N ALA A 44 15.89 7.79 -0.60
CA ALA A 44 15.07 8.17 0.52
C ALA A 44 15.77 7.81 1.82
N GLN A 45 16.43 6.66 1.82
CA GLN A 45 17.12 6.22 2.99
C GLN A 45 18.25 7.18 3.30
N GLU A 46 19.01 7.60 2.31
CA GLU A 46 20.12 8.49 2.50
C GLU A 46 19.69 9.86 2.99
N ARG A 47 18.52 10.30 2.62
CA ARG A 47 18.02 11.59 3.02
C ARG A 47 17.18 11.57 4.28
N GLY A 48 16.94 10.41 4.83
CA GLY A 48 16.09 10.30 5.99
C GLY A 48 14.62 10.56 5.68
N THR A 49 14.22 10.33 4.43
CA THR A 49 12.84 10.59 4.02
C THR A 49 11.96 9.39 4.29
N MET A 50 10.83 9.64 4.89
CA MET A 50 9.84 8.62 5.18
C MET A 50 8.56 8.94 4.42
N GLY A 51 7.54 8.15 4.51
CA GLY A 51 6.30 8.45 3.83
C GLY A 51 5.49 7.22 3.51
N TYR A 52 4.63 7.34 2.52
CA TYR A 52 3.81 6.21 2.12
C TYR A 52 3.39 6.35 0.66
N ALA A 53 2.93 5.25 0.11
CA ALA A 53 2.35 5.27 -1.22
C ALA A 53 1.14 4.34 -1.20
N LEU A 54 0.12 4.72 -1.91
CA LEU A 54 -1.09 3.93 -2.02
C LEU A 54 -1.10 3.32 -3.41
N VAL A 55 -1.24 2.02 -3.50
CA VAL A 55 -1.19 1.30 -4.76
C VAL A 55 -2.55 0.70 -5.06
N GLU A 56 -2.98 0.85 -6.30
CA GLU A 56 -4.22 0.27 -6.74
C GLU A 56 -3.89 -0.87 -7.68
N PHE A 57 -4.58 -1.98 -7.58
CA PHE A 57 -4.29 -3.13 -8.42
C PHE A 57 -5.49 -4.05 -8.57
N THR A 58 -5.31 -5.09 -9.35
CA THR A 58 -6.34 -6.11 -9.55
C THR A 58 -5.86 -7.40 -8.93
N ILE A 59 -6.74 -8.08 -8.21
CA ILE A 59 -6.45 -9.41 -7.72
C ILE A 59 -7.02 -10.35 -8.77
N THR A 60 -6.18 -11.23 -9.31
CA THR A 60 -6.63 -12.14 -10.35
C THR A 60 -7.44 -13.28 -9.77
N ASP A 61 -8.00 -14.11 -10.62
CA ASP A 61 -8.78 -15.24 -10.16
C ASP A 61 -7.93 -16.28 -9.46
N THR A 62 -6.61 -16.20 -9.54
CA THR A 62 -5.75 -17.10 -8.80
C THR A 62 -5.20 -16.45 -7.54
N GLY A 63 -5.61 -15.23 -7.23
CA GLY A 63 -5.13 -14.55 -6.03
C GLY A 63 -3.85 -13.77 -6.23
N SER A 64 -3.36 -13.68 -7.44
CA SER A 64 -2.14 -12.91 -7.71
C SER A 64 -2.52 -11.47 -7.98
N VAL A 65 -1.54 -10.59 -7.98
CA VAL A 65 -1.79 -9.18 -8.22
C VAL A 65 -1.26 -8.78 -9.58
N GLU A 66 -2.03 -8.01 -10.32
CA GLU A 66 -1.58 -7.48 -11.59
C GLU A 66 -2.03 -6.03 -11.72
N ASP A 67 -1.49 -5.33 -12.69
CA ASP A 67 -1.83 -3.93 -12.97
C ASP A 67 -1.65 -3.02 -11.76
N ALA A 68 -0.58 -3.21 -11.04
CA ALA A 68 -0.32 -2.41 -9.85
C ALA A 68 0.24 -1.04 -10.23
N LYS A 69 -0.35 0.01 -9.69
CA LYS A 69 0.18 1.33 -9.91
C LYS A 69 -0.04 2.19 -8.68
N ALA A 70 0.89 3.03 -8.37
CA ALA A 70 0.76 3.91 -7.23
C ALA A 70 -0.12 5.08 -7.64
N ILE A 71 -1.16 5.34 -6.90
CA ILE A 71 -2.08 6.41 -7.20
C ILE A 71 -1.90 7.59 -6.26
N GLU A 72 -1.20 7.42 -5.16
CA GLU A 72 -0.88 8.49 -4.26
C GLU A 72 0.48 8.25 -3.67
N GLY A 73 1.26 9.29 -3.50
CA GLY A 73 2.56 9.18 -2.85
C GLY A 73 2.83 10.42 -2.04
N TYR A 74 3.29 10.23 -0.80
CA TYR A 74 3.58 11.33 0.08
C TYR A 74 4.85 11.07 0.87
N CYS A 75 5.64 12.13 1.07
CA CYS A 75 6.87 12.05 1.82
C CYS A 75 6.75 12.86 3.10
N SER A 76 7.53 12.48 4.08
CA SER A 76 7.56 13.18 5.36
C SER A 76 8.96 13.09 5.92
N ASN A 77 9.25 13.91 6.92
CA ASN A 77 10.53 13.87 7.60
C ASN A 77 10.40 13.20 8.95
N SER A 78 9.22 12.77 9.30
CA SER A 78 9.02 12.07 10.56
C SER A 78 8.10 10.90 10.32
N ASP A 79 7.85 10.13 11.34
CA ASP A 79 7.11 8.89 11.25
C ASP A 79 5.74 9.12 10.61
N PRO A 80 5.45 8.49 9.49
CA PRO A 80 4.15 8.65 8.85
C PRO A 80 2.97 8.18 9.69
N ASN A 81 3.24 7.41 10.71
CA ASN A 81 2.16 6.93 11.56
C ASN A 81 1.84 7.90 12.70
N ASP A 82 2.62 8.94 12.85
CA ASP A 82 2.39 9.92 13.89
C ASP A 82 1.33 10.89 13.38
N PRO A 83 0.27 11.12 14.10
CA PRO A 83 -0.79 12.01 13.61
C PRO A 83 -0.36 13.45 13.39
N ASN A 84 0.77 13.86 13.96
CA ASN A 84 1.22 15.21 13.77
C ASN A 84 2.19 15.37 12.61
N THR A 85 2.45 14.32 11.89
CA THR A 85 3.41 14.39 10.80
C THR A 85 2.83 15.18 9.63
N GLU A 86 3.65 16.02 9.05
CA GLU A 86 3.26 16.78 7.90
C GLU A 86 3.76 16.09 6.66
N PHE A 87 2.94 16.00 5.66
CA PHE A 87 3.28 15.32 4.43
C PHE A 87 3.34 16.27 3.26
N ARG A 88 4.13 15.92 2.27
CA ARG A 88 4.16 16.65 1.02
C ARG A 88 4.04 15.65 -0.11
N PRO A 89 3.41 15.97 -1.20
CA PRO A 89 3.29 15.04 -2.31
C PRO A 89 4.67 14.69 -2.85
N CYS A 90 4.90 13.44 -3.14
CA CYS A 90 6.16 13.04 -3.74
C CYS A 90 5.98 11.72 -4.43
N THR A 91 6.91 11.35 -5.29
CA THR A 91 6.82 10.08 -6.00
C THR A 91 7.92 9.13 -5.59
N MET A 92 8.69 9.49 -4.56
CA MET A 92 9.84 8.72 -4.18
C MET A 92 9.56 7.26 -3.86
N PHE A 93 8.42 6.94 -3.30
CA PHE A 93 8.12 5.59 -2.92
C PHE A 93 7.21 4.86 -3.92
N ASN A 94 6.80 5.52 -4.98
CA ASN A 94 5.82 4.92 -5.88
C ASN A 94 6.29 3.66 -6.57
N SER A 95 7.46 3.69 -7.12
CA SER A 95 7.95 2.56 -7.86
C SER A 95 8.19 1.34 -6.97
N ALA A 96 8.78 1.56 -5.80
CA ALA A 96 9.05 0.48 -4.87
C ALA A 96 7.75 -0.14 -4.38
N SER A 97 6.74 0.69 -4.18
CA SER A 97 5.45 0.21 -3.71
C SER A 97 4.73 -0.59 -4.78
N ALA A 98 4.75 -0.13 -6.01
CA ALA A 98 4.11 -0.86 -7.09
C ALA A 98 4.78 -2.22 -7.28
N ARG A 99 6.12 -2.27 -7.18
CA ARG A 99 6.78 -3.55 -7.31
C ARG A 99 6.47 -4.47 -6.16
N ALA A 100 6.38 -3.95 -4.96
CA ALA A 100 6.05 -4.77 -3.80
C ALA A 100 4.64 -5.32 -3.93
N ALA A 101 3.72 -4.52 -4.46
CA ALA A 101 2.35 -4.95 -4.60
C ALA A 101 2.24 -6.18 -5.49
N LEU A 102 3.11 -6.28 -6.50
CA LEU A 102 3.05 -7.43 -7.39
C LEU A 102 3.42 -8.73 -6.70
N LYS A 103 4.00 -8.66 -5.51
CA LYS A 103 4.36 -9.85 -4.78
C LYS A 103 3.29 -10.26 -3.77
N LEU A 104 2.23 -9.48 -3.64
CA LEU A 104 1.17 -9.83 -2.70
C LEU A 104 0.36 -11.00 -3.25
N LYS A 105 -0.20 -11.77 -2.35
CA LYS A 105 -1.06 -12.87 -2.72
C LYS A 105 -2.29 -12.82 -1.85
N TYR A 106 -3.41 -13.11 -2.45
CA TYR A 106 -4.67 -13.08 -1.77
C TYR A 106 -5.46 -14.34 -1.97
N LYS A 107 -6.49 -14.54 -1.17
CA LYS A 107 -7.36 -15.65 -1.33
C LYS A 107 -8.28 -15.24 -2.46
N PRO A 108 -8.48 -16.07 -3.47
CA PRO A 108 -9.32 -15.68 -4.58
C PRO A 108 -10.77 -15.46 -4.16
N LYS A 109 -11.44 -14.56 -4.82
CA LYS A 109 -12.83 -14.30 -4.54
C LYS A 109 -13.65 -15.32 -5.30
N ILE A 110 -14.59 -15.95 -4.64
CA ILE A 110 -15.43 -16.96 -5.26
C ILE A 110 -16.85 -16.44 -5.36
N VAL A 111 -17.41 -16.52 -6.57
CA VAL A 111 -18.76 -16.12 -6.79
C VAL A 111 -19.42 -17.25 -7.53
N ASP A 112 -20.49 -17.80 -6.98
CA ASP A 112 -21.21 -18.90 -7.58
C ASP A 112 -20.27 -20.05 -7.94
N GLY A 113 -19.36 -20.35 -7.06
CA GLY A 113 -18.46 -21.47 -7.24
C GLY A 113 -17.30 -21.22 -8.16
N LYS A 114 -17.15 -20.02 -8.69
CA LYS A 114 -16.06 -19.73 -9.56
C LYS A 114 -15.19 -18.63 -9.04
N ALA A 115 -13.89 -18.74 -9.21
CA ALA A 115 -12.96 -17.71 -8.80
C ALA A 115 -13.05 -16.55 -9.79
N VAL A 116 -13.16 -15.36 -9.31
CA VAL A 116 -13.28 -14.18 -10.17
C VAL A 116 -12.25 -13.12 -9.80
N PRO A 117 -11.83 -12.28 -10.73
CA PRO A 117 -10.90 -11.22 -10.41
C PRO A 117 -11.58 -10.07 -9.69
N VAL A 118 -10.82 -9.28 -8.98
CA VAL A 118 -11.34 -8.13 -8.26
C VAL A 118 -10.49 -6.92 -8.61
N GLU A 119 -11.08 -5.90 -9.19
CA GLU A 119 -10.36 -4.69 -9.59
C GLU A 119 -10.46 -3.60 -8.54
N GLY A 120 -9.61 -2.63 -8.62
CA GLY A 120 -9.69 -1.46 -7.74
C GLY A 120 -9.32 -1.72 -6.30
N VAL A 121 -8.49 -2.69 -6.04
CA VAL A 121 -8.08 -3.00 -4.69
C VAL A 121 -6.95 -2.06 -4.28
N LEU A 122 -7.01 -1.52 -3.09
CA LEU A 122 -6.02 -0.58 -2.60
C LEU A 122 -5.19 -1.16 -1.48
N HIS A 123 -3.91 -0.84 -1.49
CA HIS A 123 -3.04 -1.24 -0.40
C HIS A 123 -2.03 -0.12 -0.18
N ARG A 124 -1.78 0.22 1.07
CA ARG A 124 -0.85 1.29 1.38
C ARG A 124 0.45 0.71 1.89
N PHE A 125 1.56 1.17 1.37
CA PHE A 125 2.88 0.80 1.86
C PHE A 125 3.45 1.99 2.59
N THR A 126 3.86 1.80 3.83
CA THR A 126 4.38 2.87 4.68
C THR A 126 5.87 2.66 4.89
N TYR A 127 6.65 3.72 4.79
CA TYR A 127 8.09 3.67 4.87
C TYR A 127 8.58 4.45 6.09
N VAL A 128 9.16 3.75 7.03
CA VAL A 128 9.61 4.35 8.28
C VAL A 128 11.05 3.97 8.52
N LEU A 129 11.86 4.92 8.90
CA LEU A 129 13.24 4.65 9.22
C LEU A 129 13.42 4.56 10.72
N ASP A 130 14.26 3.58 11.10
CA ASP A 130 14.52 3.39 12.45
C ASP A 130 15.68 4.22 12.80
N ASP A 131 15.73 4.78 13.94
CA ASP A 131 16.82 5.53 14.34
C ASP A 131 17.72 4.76 15.13
N ALA A 132 17.57 3.61 15.26
CA ALA A 132 18.39 2.83 16.10
C ALA A 132 19.80 2.85 15.89
#